data_987fe185bd1fe6cadd4449a217609bc4
#
_entry.id   987fe185bd1fe6cadd4449a217609bc4
#
_cell.length_a   1.000
_cell.length_b   1.000
_cell.length_c   1.000
_cell.angle_alpha   90.00
_cell.angle_beta   90.00
_cell.angle_gamma   90.00
#
_symmetry.space_group_name_H-M   'P 1'
#
loop_
_entity.id
_entity.type
_entity.pdbx_description
1 polymer ?
#
loop_
_entity_poly.entity_id
_entity_poly.type
_entity_poly.pdbx_seq_one_letter_code
_entity_poly.pdbx_strand_id
1 'polypeptide(L)'
;MADVVDPATRSRMMSGIRGKNTKPELMIRKALHARGFRYRLHCDLPGKPDICLPKHRAVIFVHGCFWHGHDCRLFKWPKTRPEFWQAKIERNRAVDLASQDKLFGAGWRIATVWECSLKGRERLRLEEVIDTLANWLDGHLRQVSIRGRDNASDEFAGLDSPVRPA
;
A
#
# COMPACT_ATOMS: atom_id res chain seq x y z
N MET A 1 -25.19 -12.50 -12.78
CA MET A 1 -25.36 -11.15 -13.31
C MET A 1 -24.39 -10.92 -14.44
N ALA A 2 -24.90 -10.53 -15.58
CA ALA A 2 -24.08 -10.11 -16.71
C ALA A 2 -23.28 -8.87 -16.34
N ASP A 3 -22.07 -8.78 -16.84
CA ASP A 3 -21.25 -7.57 -16.74
C ASP A 3 -22.02 -6.35 -17.28
N VAL A 4 -22.06 -5.29 -16.52
CA VAL A 4 -22.77 -4.05 -16.85
C VAL A 4 -22.10 -3.30 -18.01
N VAL A 5 -20.86 -3.66 -18.38
CA VAL A 5 -20.09 -3.00 -19.45
C VAL A 5 -19.59 -4.01 -20.46
N ASP A 6 -19.66 -3.63 -21.73
CA ASP A 6 -19.13 -4.44 -22.83
C ASP A 6 -17.59 -4.56 -22.76
N PRO A 7 -17.01 -5.58 -23.43
CA PRO A 7 -15.57 -5.82 -23.39
C PRO A 7 -14.70 -4.66 -23.88
N ALA A 8 -15.17 -3.91 -24.88
CA ALA A 8 -14.42 -2.77 -25.41
C ALA A 8 -14.40 -1.60 -24.43
N THR A 9 -15.53 -1.34 -23.76
CA THR A 9 -15.61 -0.33 -22.69
C THR A 9 -14.77 -0.72 -21.51
N ARG A 10 -14.79 -2.00 -21.11
CA ARG A 10 -13.91 -2.52 -20.06
C ARG A 10 -12.44 -2.34 -20.41
N SER A 11 -12.04 -2.67 -21.63
CA SER A 11 -10.66 -2.51 -22.09
C SER A 11 -10.24 -1.04 -22.02
N ARG A 12 -11.09 -0.11 -22.40
CA ARG A 12 -10.82 1.34 -22.28
C ARG A 12 -10.70 1.79 -20.83
N MET A 13 -11.56 1.30 -19.96
CA MET A 13 -11.49 1.62 -18.52
C MET A 13 -10.20 1.07 -17.91
N MET A 14 -9.82 -0.16 -18.23
CA MET A 14 -8.58 -0.78 -17.74
C MET A 14 -7.33 -0.12 -18.30
N SER A 15 -7.34 0.36 -19.55
CA SER A 15 -6.21 1.08 -20.13
C SER A 15 -6.03 2.48 -19.52
N GLY A 16 -7.08 3.05 -18.94
CA GLY A 16 -7.01 4.30 -18.19
C GLY A 16 -6.42 4.17 -16.78
N ILE A 17 -6.25 2.94 -16.27
CA ILE A 17 -5.63 2.69 -14.98
C ILE A 17 -4.12 2.85 -15.11
N ARG A 18 -3.61 3.90 -14.50
CA ARG A 18 -2.18 4.19 -14.49
C ARG A 18 -1.47 3.37 -13.43
N GLY A 19 -0.43 2.63 -13.83
CA GLY A 19 0.46 1.95 -12.89
C GLY A 19 1.43 2.88 -12.16
N LYS A 20 1.50 4.16 -12.57
CA LYS A 20 2.38 5.18 -12.02
C LYS A 20 1.66 6.52 -11.92
N ASN A 21 2.13 7.38 -11.03
CA ASN A 21 1.58 8.73 -10.84
C ASN A 21 0.08 8.71 -10.49
N THR A 22 -0.31 7.75 -9.67
CA THR A 22 -1.67 7.68 -9.16
C THR A 22 -1.95 8.86 -8.22
N LYS A 23 -3.22 9.16 -8.00
CA LYS A 23 -3.61 10.25 -7.09
C LYS A 23 -3.02 10.07 -5.67
N PRO A 24 -3.08 8.89 -5.04
CA PRO A 24 -2.42 8.67 -3.76
C PRO A 24 -0.92 8.93 -3.78
N GLU A 25 -0.21 8.46 -4.81
CA GLU A 25 1.23 8.71 -4.95
C GLU A 25 1.54 10.20 -4.98
N LEU A 26 0.79 10.97 -5.79
CA LEU A 26 1.00 12.41 -5.92
C LEU A 26 0.74 13.15 -4.61
N MET A 27 -0.27 12.73 -3.84
CA MET A 27 -0.57 13.30 -2.52
C MET A 27 0.60 13.09 -1.56
N ILE A 28 1.15 11.89 -1.49
CA ILE A 28 2.29 11.55 -0.65
C ILE A 28 3.53 12.34 -1.08
N ARG A 29 3.84 12.37 -2.37
CA ARG A 29 4.99 13.12 -2.91
C ARG A 29 4.97 14.59 -2.52
N LYS A 30 3.87 15.26 -2.77
CA LYS A 30 3.71 16.69 -2.46
C LYS A 30 3.89 16.96 -0.97
N ALA A 31 3.26 16.15 -0.13
CA ALA A 31 3.31 16.34 1.29
C ALA A 31 4.70 16.07 1.89
N LEU A 32 5.40 15.05 1.43
CA LEU A 32 6.78 14.78 1.84
C LEU A 32 7.73 15.89 1.40
N HIS A 33 7.59 16.36 0.15
CA HIS A 33 8.40 17.47 -0.36
C HIS A 33 8.19 18.75 0.45
N ALA A 34 6.94 19.06 0.80
CA ALA A 34 6.60 20.21 1.64
C ALA A 34 7.22 20.12 3.04
N ARG A 35 7.44 18.91 3.55
CA ARG A 35 8.12 18.65 4.83
C ARG A 35 9.66 18.66 4.72
N GLY A 36 10.21 18.91 3.55
CA GLY A 36 11.64 19.00 3.32
C GLY A 36 12.32 17.69 2.92
N PHE A 37 11.58 16.60 2.78
CA PHE A 37 12.14 15.34 2.29
C PHE A 37 12.44 15.44 0.81
N ARG A 38 13.60 14.90 0.42
CA ARG A 38 14.01 14.83 -0.97
C ARG A 38 14.09 13.37 -1.41
N TYR A 39 13.44 13.08 -2.50
CA TYR A 39 13.26 11.72 -3.01
C TYR A 39 13.56 11.63 -4.50
N ARG A 40 13.74 10.42 -4.96
CA ARG A 40 13.80 10.06 -6.37
C ARG A 40 12.57 9.22 -6.74
N LEU A 41 12.15 9.33 -7.98
CA LEU A 41 11.04 8.56 -8.54
C LEU A 41 11.58 7.51 -9.51
N HIS A 42 10.82 6.43 -9.67
CA HIS A 42 11.12 5.40 -10.66
C HIS A 42 12.53 4.82 -10.53
N CYS A 43 12.99 4.60 -9.29
CA CYS A 43 14.27 3.98 -9.05
C CYS A 43 14.26 2.52 -9.53
N ASP A 44 15.37 2.09 -10.13
CA ASP A 44 15.56 0.70 -10.55
C ASP A 44 15.97 -0.16 -9.35
N LEU A 45 14.99 -0.46 -8.51
CA LEU A 45 15.12 -1.30 -7.32
C LEU A 45 14.08 -2.44 -7.38
N PRO A 46 14.31 -3.54 -6.66
CA PRO A 46 13.33 -4.63 -6.61
C PRO A 46 11.91 -4.13 -6.26
N GLY A 47 10.91 -4.59 -7.00
CA GLY A 47 9.52 -4.18 -6.84
C GLY A 47 9.19 -2.80 -7.38
N LYS A 48 10.16 -2.06 -7.90
CA LYS A 48 10.01 -0.71 -8.46
C LYS A 48 9.26 0.22 -7.51
N PRO A 49 9.87 0.59 -6.37
CA PRO A 49 9.24 1.49 -5.41
C PRO A 49 8.77 2.79 -6.05
N ASP A 50 7.67 3.31 -5.55
CA ASP A 50 7.11 4.57 -6.04
C ASP A 50 7.96 5.78 -5.65
N ILE A 51 8.54 5.72 -4.45
CA ILE A 51 9.36 6.80 -3.89
C ILE A 51 10.62 6.19 -3.25
N CYS A 52 11.78 6.73 -3.58
CA CYS A 52 13.06 6.33 -3.00
C CYS A 52 13.69 7.51 -2.27
N LEU A 53 14.10 7.29 -1.04
CA LEU A 53 14.81 8.27 -0.22
C LEU A 53 16.21 7.72 0.13
N PRO A 54 17.20 7.92 -0.76
CA PRO A 54 18.54 7.35 -0.56
C PRO A 54 19.21 7.80 0.73
N LYS A 55 19.04 9.05 1.12
CA LYS A 55 19.57 9.61 2.37
C LYS A 55 19.12 8.80 3.59
N HIS A 56 17.89 8.32 3.58
CA HIS A 56 17.30 7.53 4.67
C HIS A 56 17.42 6.02 4.47
N ARG A 57 17.99 5.59 3.33
CA ARG A 57 17.99 4.17 2.92
C ARG A 57 16.57 3.58 2.95
N ALA A 58 15.62 4.34 2.50
CA ALA A 58 14.20 4.03 2.60
C ALA A 58 13.50 4.09 1.25
N VAL A 59 12.54 3.20 1.07
CA VAL A 59 11.64 3.19 -0.09
C VAL A 59 10.20 3.18 0.39
N ILE A 60 9.31 3.75 -0.40
CA ILE A 60 7.88 3.80 -0.12
C ILE A 60 7.12 3.22 -1.31
N PHE A 61 6.30 2.23 -1.02
CA PHE A 61 5.32 1.70 -1.95
C PHE A 61 3.95 2.29 -1.63
N VAL A 62 3.25 2.75 -2.64
CA VAL A 62 1.85 3.18 -2.53
C VAL A 62 0.99 2.15 -3.25
N HIS A 63 0.41 1.22 -2.50
CA HIS A 63 -0.27 0.06 -3.04
C HIS A 63 -1.78 0.28 -3.18
N GLY A 64 -2.31 0.00 -4.37
CA GLY A 64 -3.75 -0.14 -4.58
C GLY A 64 -4.27 -1.40 -3.89
N CYS A 65 -5.31 -1.26 -3.09
CA CYS A 65 -5.81 -2.36 -2.26
C CYS A 65 -6.32 -3.55 -3.09
N PHE A 66 -6.96 -3.29 -4.20
CA PHE A 66 -7.45 -4.35 -5.08
C PHE A 66 -6.31 -5.17 -5.69
N TRP A 67 -5.32 -4.50 -6.27
CA TRP A 67 -4.24 -5.15 -7.02
C TRP A 67 -3.32 -6.02 -6.16
N HIS A 68 -3.20 -5.69 -4.89
CA HIS A 68 -2.36 -6.39 -3.91
C HIS A 68 -3.17 -7.26 -2.94
N GLY A 69 -4.47 -7.38 -3.15
CA GLY A 69 -5.35 -8.22 -2.34
C GLY A 69 -5.36 -7.85 -0.87
N HIS A 70 -5.41 -6.54 -0.58
CA HIS A 70 -5.42 -6.06 0.78
C HIS A 70 -6.73 -6.38 1.49
N ASP A 71 -6.65 -6.79 2.74
CA ASP A 71 -7.79 -7.18 3.58
C ASP A 71 -8.54 -5.96 4.15
N CYS A 72 -9.13 -5.16 3.28
CA CYS A 72 -9.87 -3.96 3.66
C CYS A 72 -11.17 -3.83 2.87
N ARG A 73 -11.97 -2.83 3.20
CA ARG A 73 -13.27 -2.61 2.52
C ARG A 73 -13.16 -2.24 1.05
N LEU A 74 -12.03 -1.72 0.61
CA LEU A 74 -11.81 -1.39 -0.80
C LEU A 74 -11.55 -2.63 -1.66
N PHE A 75 -11.17 -3.75 -1.04
CA PHE A 75 -10.98 -4.99 -1.74
C PHE A 75 -12.27 -5.80 -1.77
N LYS A 76 -12.68 -6.18 -2.98
CA LYS A 76 -13.77 -7.12 -3.21
C LYS A 76 -13.40 -8.06 -4.35
N TRP A 77 -13.61 -9.35 -4.12
CA TRP A 77 -13.40 -10.34 -5.17
C TRP A 77 -14.33 -10.09 -6.34
N PRO A 78 -13.81 -10.01 -7.57
CA PRO A 78 -14.66 -9.93 -8.76
C PRO A 78 -15.55 -11.16 -8.89
N LYS A 79 -16.80 -10.95 -9.27
CA LYS A 79 -17.75 -12.03 -9.49
C LYS A 79 -17.51 -12.74 -10.81
N THR A 80 -16.93 -12.05 -11.78
CA THR A 80 -16.62 -12.57 -13.11
C THR A 80 -15.17 -13.06 -13.14
N ARG A 81 -14.94 -14.26 -13.66
CA ARG A 81 -13.62 -14.88 -13.78
C ARG A 81 -12.84 -14.95 -12.45
N PRO A 82 -13.42 -15.53 -11.38
CA PRO A 82 -12.81 -15.53 -10.06
C PRO A 82 -11.44 -16.20 -10.04
N GLU A 83 -11.26 -17.30 -10.76
CA GLU A 83 -10.00 -18.06 -10.82
C GLU A 83 -8.87 -17.22 -11.45
N PHE A 84 -9.17 -16.47 -12.51
CA PHE A 84 -8.20 -15.57 -13.12
C PHE A 84 -7.71 -14.50 -12.13
N TRP A 85 -8.64 -13.86 -11.43
CA TRP A 85 -8.31 -12.81 -10.49
C TRP A 85 -7.58 -13.34 -9.26
N GLN A 86 -7.98 -14.50 -8.78
CA GLN A 86 -7.30 -15.16 -7.66
C GLN A 86 -5.83 -15.43 -8.01
N ALA A 87 -5.57 -16.05 -9.15
CA ALA A 87 -4.21 -16.34 -9.61
C ALA A 87 -3.38 -15.06 -9.81
N LYS A 88 -4.00 -14.00 -10.36
CA LYS A 88 -3.32 -12.72 -10.59
C LYS A 88 -2.94 -12.03 -9.28
N ILE A 89 -3.85 -11.97 -8.32
CA ILE A 89 -3.61 -11.32 -7.02
C ILE A 89 -2.59 -12.11 -6.19
N GLU A 90 -2.67 -13.44 -6.19
CA GLU A 90 -1.68 -14.28 -5.53
C GLU A 90 -0.28 -14.08 -6.10
N ARG A 91 -0.17 -13.97 -7.42
CA ARG A 91 1.09 -13.66 -8.09
C ARG A 91 1.63 -12.28 -7.68
N ASN A 92 0.77 -11.27 -7.64
CA ASN A 92 1.16 -9.93 -7.21
C ASN A 92 1.69 -9.95 -5.77
N ARG A 93 1.01 -10.64 -4.86
CA ARG A 93 1.47 -10.81 -3.48
C ARG A 93 2.82 -11.51 -3.38
N ALA A 94 3.01 -12.57 -4.17
CA ALA A 94 4.29 -13.29 -4.18
C ALA A 94 5.44 -12.41 -4.70
N VAL A 95 5.18 -11.60 -5.72
CA VAL A 95 6.15 -10.62 -6.24
C VAL A 95 6.47 -9.56 -5.20
N ASP A 96 5.46 -9.07 -4.49
CA ASP A 96 5.66 -8.08 -3.41
C ASP A 96 6.57 -8.62 -2.31
N LEU A 97 6.31 -9.84 -1.83
CA LEU A 97 7.13 -10.48 -0.80
C LEU A 97 8.56 -10.70 -1.26
N ALA A 98 8.76 -11.21 -2.47
CA ALA A 98 10.09 -11.44 -3.03
C ALA A 98 10.87 -10.13 -3.18
N SER A 99 10.20 -9.06 -3.59
CA SER A 99 10.79 -7.74 -3.72
C SER A 99 11.19 -7.15 -2.37
N GLN A 100 10.35 -7.30 -1.37
CA GLN A 100 10.65 -6.86 0.00
C GLN A 100 11.87 -7.59 0.57
N ASP A 101 11.96 -8.90 0.39
CA ASP A 101 13.09 -9.69 0.85
C ASP A 101 14.39 -9.21 0.22
N LYS A 102 14.39 -8.95 -1.09
CA LYS A 102 15.56 -8.41 -1.80
C LYS A 102 15.94 -7.01 -1.30
N LEU A 103 14.99 -6.15 -1.07
CA LEU A 103 15.22 -4.80 -0.53
C LEU A 103 15.80 -4.86 0.88
N PHE A 104 15.25 -5.67 1.76
CA PHE A 104 15.78 -5.86 3.11
C PHE A 104 17.21 -6.42 3.07
N GLY A 105 17.47 -7.41 2.21
CA GLY A 105 18.81 -7.97 2.02
C GLY A 105 19.82 -6.96 1.52
N ALA A 106 19.40 -5.95 0.76
CA ALA A 106 20.24 -4.85 0.29
C ALA A 106 20.33 -3.66 1.28
N GLY A 107 19.72 -3.78 2.46
CA GLY A 107 19.78 -2.77 3.52
C GLY A 107 18.80 -1.62 3.39
N TRP A 108 17.76 -1.77 2.58
CA TRP A 108 16.70 -0.79 2.46
C TRP A 108 15.65 -0.97 3.55
N ARG A 109 15.06 0.14 3.99
CA ARG A 109 13.88 0.17 4.85
C ARG A 109 12.64 0.35 3.97
N ILE A 110 11.51 -0.21 4.36
CA ILE A 110 10.32 -0.25 3.52
C ILE A 110 9.11 0.33 4.25
N ALA A 111 8.46 1.29 3.60
CA ALA A 111 7.12 1.73 3.97
C ALA A 111 6.12 1.29 2.90
N THR A 112 4.98 0.79 3.32
CA THR A 112 3.84 0.51 2.46
C THR A 112 2.67 1.38 2.88
N VAL A 113 2.23 2.24 1.98
CA VAL A 113 1.03 3.07 2.16
C VAL A 113 -0.09 2.46 1.35
N TRP A 114 -1.10 1.96 2.01
CA TRP A 114 -2.25 1.36 1.35
C TRP A 114 -3.26 2.42 0.92
N GLU A 115 -3.85 2.22 -0.24
CA GLU A 115 -4.86 3.13 -0.80
C GLU A 115 -5.99 3.44 0.19
N CYS A 116 -6.40 2.46 1.00
CA CYS A 116 -7.46 2.62 2.00
C CYS A 116 -7.12 3.63 3.10
N SER A 117 -5.84 3.96 3.30
CA SER A 117 -5.43 5.00 4.24
C SER A 117 -5.73 6.41 3.72
N LEU A 118 -5.90 6.57 2.40
CA LEU A 118 -6.08 7.85 1.73
C LEU A 118 -7.41 7.97 0.99
N LYS A 119 -8.14 6.86 0.85
CA LYS A 119 -9.38 6.78 0.07
C LYS A 119 -10.41 5.92 0.79
N GLY A 120 -11.67 6.28 0.60
CA GLY A 120 -12.77 5.52 1.12
C GLY A 120 -13.17 5.92 2.54
N ARG A 121 -14.07 5.14 3.11
CA ARG A 121 -14.71 5.42 4.40
C ARG A 121 -13.74 5.37 5.58
N GLU A 122 -12.77 4.47 5.50
CA GLU A 122 -11.79 4.20 6.56
C GLU A 122 -10.51 5.06 6.43
N ARG A 123 -10.51 6.04 5.52
CA ARG A 123 -9.32 6.87 5.28
C ARG A 123 -8.88 7.63 6.53
N LEU A 124 -7.58 7.80 6.64
CA LEU A 124 -6.95 8.70 7.59
C LEU A 124 -6.88 10.12 6.99
N ARG A 125 -6.60 11.11 7.81
CA ARG A 125 -6.21 12.41 7.29
C ARG A 125 -4.82 12.31 6.66
N LEU A 126 -4.58 13.05 5.59
CA LEU A 126 -3.28 13.04 4.92
C LEU A 126 -2.14 13.36 5.88
N GLU A 127 -2.36 14.31 6.79
CA GLU A 127 -1.38 14.69 7.80
C GLU A 127 -0.99 13.53 8.72
N GLU A 128 -1.95 12.69 9.13
CA GLU A 128 -1.67 11.50 9.94
C GLU A 128 -0.76 10.51 9.21
N VAL A 129 -1.02 10.29 7.92
CA VAL A 129 -0.19 9.42 7.07
C VAL A 129 1.21 9.99 6.94
N ILE A 130 1.33 11.28 6.68
CA ILE A 130 2.63 11.94 6.51
C ILE A 130 3.40 12.03 7.82
N ASP A 131 2.74 12.29 8.93
CA ASP A 131 3.38 12.26 10.26
C ASP A 131 3.97 10.90 10.57
N THR A 132 3.22 9.84 10.27
CA THR A 132 3.70 8.46 10.44
C THR A 132 4.92 8.18 9.57
N LEU A 133 4.89 8.58 8.30
CA LEU A 133 6.03 8.42 7.40
C LEU A 133 7.24 9.23 7.84
N ALA A 134 7.05 10.50 8.23
CA ALA A 134 8.12 11.36 8.68
C ALA A 134 8.80 10.81 9.94
N ASN A 135 8.01 10.41 10.93
CA ASN A 135 8.52 9.80 12.16
C ASN A 135 9.27 8.49 11.85
N TRP A 136 8.77 7.69 10.95
CA TRP A 136 9.45 6.47 10.52
C TRP A 136 10.76 6.76 9.79
N LEU A 137 10.79 7.75 8.90
CA LEU A 137 12.00 8.14 8.17
C LEU A 137 13.10 8.62 9.12
N ASP A 138 12.73 9.40 10.12
CA ASP A 138 13.67 9.91 11.14
C ASP A 138 14.03 8.86 12.20
N GLY A 139 13.28 7.77 12.28
CA GLY A 139 13.49 6.67 13.21
C GLY A 139 14.36 5.55 12.63
N HIS A 140 14.31 4.38 13.28
CA HIS A 140 15.17 3.23 12.97
C HIS A 140 14.41 1.97 12.57
N LEU A 141 13.09 1.99 12.58
CA LEU A 141 12.30 0.82 12.21
C LEU A 141 12.52 0.43 10.75
N ARG A 142 12.69 -0.85 10.51
CA ARG A 142 12.93 -1.40 9.16
C ARG A 142 11.70 -1.29 8.26
N GLN A 143 10.53 -1.35 8.85
CA GLN A 143 9.29 -1.45 8.12
C GLN A 143 8.18 -0.68 8.82
N VAL A 144 7.29 -0.09 8.02
CA VAL A 144 6.01 0.45 8.45
C VAL A 144 4.94 0.16 7.39
N SER A 145 3.75 -0.14 7.84
CA SER A 145 2.58 -0.33 6.97
C SER A 145 1.47 0.60 7.46
N ILE A 146 0.97 1.41 6.56
CA ILE A 146 -0.08 2.40 6.86
C ILE A 146 -1.34 2.03 6.09
N ARG A 147 -2.38 1.69 6.83
CA ARG A 147 -3.69 1.31 6.30
C ARG A 147 -4.78 2.21 6.87
N GLY A 148 -5.96 2.15 6.28
CA GLY A 148 -7.14 2.83 6.81
C GLY A 148 -7.52 2.31 8.20
N ARG A 149 -8.41 3.02 8.87
CA ARG A 149 -8.93 2.63 10.18
C ARG A 149 -9.75 1.36 10.04
N ASP A 150 -9.40 0.34 10.83
CA ASP A 150 -10.16 -0.88 10.94
C ASP A 150 -11.12 -0.79 12.13
N ASN A 151 -12.41 -0.78 11.86
CA ASN A 151 -13.40 -0.92 12.92
C ASN A 151 -13.36 -2.30 13.61
N ALA A 152 -12.67 -3.27 12.99
CA ALA A 152 -12.50 -4.60 13.58
C ALA A 152 -11.49 -4.64 14.73
N SER A 153 -10.59 -3.65 14.82
CA SER A 153 -9.61 -3.61 15.91
C SER A 153 -10.21 -3.20 17.24
N ASP A 154 -11.35 -2.52 17.24
CA ASP A 154 -12.02 -2.09 18.45
C ASP A 154 -12.82 -3.24 19.13
N GLU A 155 -13.19 -4.29 18.38
CA GLU A 155 -13.88 -5.45 18.96
C GLU A 155 -12.94 -6.44 19.66
N PHE A 156 -11.65 -6.42 19.33
CA PHE A 156 -10.67 -7.34 19.94
C PHE A 156 -9.82 -6.73 21.05
N ALA A 157 -9.87 -5.44 21.26
CA ALA A 157 -9.12 -4.78 22.34
C ALA A 157 -9.63 -5.14 23.76
N GLY A 158 -10.71 -5.92 23.86
CA GLY A 158 -11.31 -6.34 25.13
C GLY A 158 -10.95 -7.75 25.61
N LEU A 159 -10.12 -8.50 24.89
CA LEU A 159 -9.89 -9.93 25.20
C LEU A 159 -8.45 -10.29 25.57
N ASP A 160 -7.56 -9.34 25.69
CA ASP A 160 -6.20 -9.61 26.16
C ASP A 160 -6.04 -9.25 27.64
N SER A 161 -6.56 -10.14 28.46
CA SER A 161 -6.11 -10.24 29.85
C SER A 161 -4.93 -11.21 29.86
N PRO A 162 -3.73 -10.80 30.25
CA PRO A 162 -2.63 -11.74 30.38
C PRO A 162 -2.95 -12.71 31.53
N VAL A 163 -3.09 -13.98 31.17
CA VAL A 163 -3.06 -15.06 32.15
C VAL A 163 -1.68 -15.04 32.78
N ARG A 164 -1.59 -14.63 34.00
CA ARG A 164 -0.37 -14.78 34.80
C ARG A 164 -0.12 -16.27 35.02
N PRO A 165 1.05 -16.78 34.71
CA PRO A 165 1.40 -18.11 35.18
C PRO A 165 1.52 -18.11 36.71
N ALA A 166 0.96 -19.11 37.28
CA ALA A 166 1.08 -19.37 38.73
C ALA A 166 2.54 -19.72 39.10
#